data_830cb2cef04d2ef39a03a1dfbf74d8d4
#
_entry.id   830cb2cef04d2ef39a03a1dfbf74d8d4
#
_cell.length_a   1.000
_cell.length_b   1.000
_cell.length_c   1.000
_cell.angle_alpha   90.00
_cell.angle_beta   90.00
_cell.angle_gamma   90.00
#
_symmetry.space_group_name_H-M   'P 1'
#
loop_
_entity.id
_entity.type
_entity.pdbx_description
1 polymer ?
#
loop_
_entity_poly.entity_id
_entity_poly.type
_entity_poly.pdbx_seq_one_letter_code
_entity_poly.pdbx_strand_id
1 'polypeptide(L)'
;TGVQTCALPILAEAGYGVSTDERDAAVVVVNTCSFIQDAREESVRTLVGLAEQGKELIIAGCLAQHFQEELLESIPEAKAIVGTGDYQHIVDVLQRVEAGERVNQVSAVPTFVGDEHLPRQRTTDQAVAFLKVAEGCDYRCAFCIIPKLRGDQRSRPIESIVAEAHQLAEQGVQELILINQITTNYGLDLYGKPKLAELLRALGDVEIPWIQIGRAHV
;
A
#
# COMPACT_ATOMS: atom_id res chain seq x y z
N THR A 1 3.22 8.13 6.83
CA THR A 1 3.88 7.50 5.68
C THR A 1 3.04 7.76 4.44
N GLY A 2 3.53 8.61 3.51
CA GLY A 2 2.80 9.02 2.30
C GLY A 2 2.66 7.90 1.26
N VAL A 3 2.41 6.67 1.68
CA VAL A 3 1.99 5.61 0.80
C VAL A 3 0.52 5.85 0.52
N GLN A 4 0.25 6.38 -0.66
CA GLN A 4 -1.07 6.55 -1.20
C GLN A 4 -1.75 5.19 -1.20
N THR A 5 -2.70 5.03 -0.30
CA THR A 5 -3.44 3.79 -0.18
C THR A 5 -4.36 3.67 -1.38
N CYS A 6 -4.17 2.64 -2.17
CA CYS A 6 -5.05 2.32 -3.30
C CYS A 6 -6.50 2.03 -2.84
N ALA A 7 -6.73 1.79 -1.54
CA ALA A 7 -8.04 1.46 -1.00
C ALA A 7 -9.07 2.59 -1.15
N LEU A 8 -8.73 3.82 -0.76
CA LEU A 8 -9.67 4.95 -0.81
C LEU A 8 -10.11 5.31 -2.24
N PRO A 9 -9.20 5.43 -3.22
CA PRO A 9 -9.59 5.65 -4.61
C PRO A 9 -10.46 4.52 -5.18
N ILE A 10 -10.16 3.26 -4.87
CA ILE A 10 -10.96 2.12 -5.31
C ILE A 10 -12.39 2.21 -4.75
N LEU A 11 -12.54 2.58 -3.48
CA LEU A 11 -13.85 2.79 -2.86
C LEU A 11 -14.60 3.98 -3.49
N ALA A 12 -13.90 5.08 -3.78
CA ALA A 12 -14.50 6.24 -4.42
C ALA A 12 -15.03 5.92 -5.83
N GLU A 13 -14.28 5.17 -6.63
CA GLU A 13 -14.74 4.71 -7.96
C GLU A 13 -15.93 3.75 -7.87
N ALA A 14 -16.03 2.96 -6.80
CA ALA A 14 -17.19 2.12 -6.53
C ALA A 14 -18.41 2.89 -6.01
N GLY A 15 -18.32 4.23 -5.89
CA GLY A 15 -19.42 5.10 -5.50
C GLY A 15 -19.55 5.35 -4.00
N TYR A 16 -18.60 4.91 -3.19
CA TYR A 16 -18.58 5.23 -1.76
C TYR A 16 -18.14 6.66 -1.50
N GLY A 17 -18.81 7.32 -0.55
CA GLY A 17 -18.35 8.61 -0.04
C GLY A 17 -17.06 8.43 0.79
N VAL A 18 -15.99 9.10 0.39
CA VAL A 18 -14.70 9.03 1.08
C VAL A 18 -14.40 10.34 1.78
N SER A 19 -14.13 10.30 3.07
CA SER A 19 -13.70 11.43 3.89
C SER A 19 -12.31 11.17 4.49
N THR A 20 -11.51 12.22 4.63
CA THR A 20 -10.26 12.21 5.41
C THR A 20 -10.50 12.53 6.89
N ASP A 21 -11.72 12.96 7.26
CA ASP A 21 -12.12 13.19 8.64
C ASP A 21 -12.84 11.96 9.19
N GLU A 22 -12.23 11.30 10.15
CA GLU A 22 -12.76 10.09 10.79
C GLU A 22 -14.12 10.30 11.47
N ARG A 23 -14.45 11.55 11.85
CA ARG A 23 -15.72 11.89 12.50
C ARG A 23 -16.91 11.70 11.59
N ASP A 24 -16.71 11.94 10.30
CA ASP A 24 -17.75 11.85 9.29
C ASP A 24 -17.93 10.44 8.70
N ALA A 25 -17.00 9.51 9.05
CA ALA A 25 -17.00 8.16 8.51
C ALA A 25 -17.81 7.19 9.38
N ALA A 26 -18.64 6.36 8.77
CA ALA A 26 -19.30 5.23 9.41
C ALA A 26 -18.29 4.08 9.65
N VAL A 27 -17.46 3.80 8.65
CA VAL A 27 -16.39 2.80 8.71
C VAL A 27 -15.05 3.49 8.47
N VAL A 28 -14.05 3.18 9.29
CA VAL A 28 -12.70 3.76 9.17
C VAL A 28 -11.72 2.70 8.68
N VAL A 29 -11.08 2.95 7.54
CA VAL A 29 -10.02 2.09 7.03
C VAL A 29 -8.67 2.58 7.56
N VAL A 30 -8.01 1.79 8.41
CA VAL A 30 -6.73 2.12 9.02
C VAL A 30 -5.61 1.35 8.35
N ASN A 31 -4.75 2.05 7.61
CA ASN A 31 -3.55 1.45 7.04
C ASN A 31 -2.45 1.39 8.09
N THR A 32 -2.03 0.18 8.45
CA THR A 32 -1.17 -0.09 9.59
C THR A 32 0.23 -0.51 9.20
N CYS A 33 1.20 -0.25 10.08
CA CYS A 33 2.56 -0.71 9.99
C CYS A 33 2.87 -1.76 11.08
N SER A 34 3.69 -2.78 10.73
CA SER A 34 4.18 -3.78 11.71
C SER A 34 5.69 -4.02 11.56
N PHE A 35 6.39 -3.11 10.86
CA PHE A 35 7.78 -3.31 10.50
C PHE A 35 8.75 -2.87 11.61
N ILE A 36 8.57 -1.67 12.15
CA ILE A 36 9.32 -1.16 13.30
C ILE A 36 8.41 -1.03 14.50
N GLN A 37 8.98 -1.14 15.69
CA GLN A 37 8.20 -1.15 16.93
C GLN A 37 7.40 0.13 17.11
N ASP A 38 8.03 1.29 16.95
CA ASP A 38 7.36 2.59 17.13
C ASP A 38 6.13 2.76 16.23
N ALA A 39 6.26 2.39 14.94
CA ALA A 39 5.15 2.47 13.99
C ALA A 39 4.05 1.42 14.26
N ARG A 40 4.41 0.27 14.84
CA ARG A 40 3.44 -0.73 15.30
C ARG A 40 2.67 -0.21 16.51
N GLU A 41 3.36 0.38 17.47
CA GLU A 41 2.73 0.99 18.66
C GLU A 41 1.82 2.16 18.26
N GLU A 42 2.24 3.01 17.33
CA GLU A 42 1.40 4.07 16.77
C GLU A 42 0.14 3.49 16.11
N SER A 43 0.29 2.44 15.29
CA SER A 43 -0.85 1.76 14.65
C SER A 43 -1.83 1.22 15.67
N VAL A 44 -1.35 0.50 16.68
CA VAL A 44 -2.19 -0.06 17.76
C VAL A 44 -2.88 1.06 18.55
N ARG A 45 -2.16 2.13 18.92
CA ARG A 45 -2.74 3.28 19.63
C ARG A 45 -3.85 3.95 18.81
N THR A 46 -3.66 4.10 17.51
CA THR A 46 -4.68 4.65 16.62
C THR A 46 -5.93 3.76 16.58
N LEU A 47 -5.74 2.44 16.43
CA LEU A 47 -6.85 1.48 16.41
C LEU A 47 -7.65 1.50 17.71
N VAL A 48 -6.97 1.48 18.87
CA VAL A 48 -7.62 1.55 20.18
C VAL A 48 -8.39 2.86 20.35
N GLY A 49 -7.79 4.01 20.01
CA GLY A 49 -8.44 5.30 20.12
C GLY A 49 -9.69 5.44 19.24
N LEU A 50 -9.70 4.83 18.04
CA LEU A 50 -10.88 4.80 17.17
C LEU A 50 -11.95 3.82 17.70
N ALA A 51 -11.54 2.67 18.23
CA ALA A 51 -12.44 1.70 18.84
C ALA A 51 -13.16 2.30 20.09
N GLU A 52 -12.43 3.03 20.94
CA GLU A 52 -13.00 3.74 22.09
C GLU A 52 -14.05 4.80 21.68
N GLN A 53 -13.95 5.34 20.46
CA GLN A 53 -14.95 6.24 19.87
C GLN A 53 -16.15 5.50 19.27
N GLY A 54 -16.16 4.16 19.33
CA GLY A 54 -17.22 3.32 18.77
C GLY A 54 -17.23 3.24 17.25
N LYS A 55 -16.09 3.52 16.58
CA LYS A 55 -15.98 3.42 15.11
C LYS A 55 -15.84 1.98 14.68
N GLU A 56 -16.53 1.60 13.60
CA GLU A 56 -16.28 0.33 12.92
C GLU A 56 -14.99 0.41 12.12
N LEU A 57 -14.10 -0.59 12.26
CA LEU A 57 -12.76 -0.56 11.71
C LEU A 57 -12.55 -1.63 10.65
N ILE A 58 -11.88 -1.24 9.56
CA ILE A 58 -11.21 -2.15 8.63
C ILE A 58 -9.70 -1.93 8.80
N ILE A 59 -9.00 -2.94 9.29
CA ILE A 59 -7.56 -2.86 9.56
C ILE A 59 -6.81 -3.39 8.35
N ALA A 60 -6.05 -2.54 7.66
CA ALA A 60 -5.33 -2.90 6.45
C ALA A 60 -3.81 -2.85 6.64
N GLY A 61 -3.08 -3.59 5.85
CA GLY A 61 -1.62 -3.49 5.77
C GLY A 61 -0.84 -4.50 6.60
N CYS A 62 0.35 -4.09 7.04
CA CYS A 62 1.32 -5.02 7.63
C CYS A 62 0.88 -5.61 8.97
N LEU A 63 0.13 -4.87 9.79
CA LEU A 63 -0.36 -5.39 11.06
C LEU A 63 -1.41 -6.49 10.80
N ALA A 64 -2.35 -6.25 9.88
CA ALA A 64 -3.34 -7.23 9.45
C ALA A 64 -2.67 -8.49 8.88
N GLN A 65 -1.66 -8.33 8.03
CA GLN A 65 -0.89 -9.44 7.47
C GLN A 65 -0.14 -10.25 8.53
N HIS A 66 0.28 -9.62 9.60
CA HIS A 66 1.11 -10.23 10.64
C HIS A 66 0.28 -11.04 11.65
N PHE A 67 -0.80 -10.43 12.18
CA PHE A 67 -1.53 -10.96 13.32
C PHE A 67 -2.88 -11.58 12.96
N GLN A 68 -3.42 -11.32 11.77
CA GLN A 68 -4.61 -11.96 11.22
C GLN A 68 -5.77 -12.09 12.25
N GLU A 69 -6.23 -13.31 12.50
CA GLU A 69 -7.37 -13.62 13.40
C GLU A 69 -7.17 -13.04 14.83
N GLU A 70 -5.94 -13.08 15.36
CA GLU A 70 -5.63 -12.54 16.68
C GLU A 70 -6.00 -11.05 16.80
N LEU A 71 -5.82 -10.29 15.70
CA LEU A 71 -6.16 -8.88 15.66
C LEU A 71 -7.69 -8.66 15.69
N LEU A 72 -8.44 -9.50 14.97
CA LEU A 72 -9.91 -9.47 15.02
C LEU A 72 -10.45 -9.86 16.39
N GLU A 73 -9.86 -10.84 17.06
CA GLU A 73 -10.26 -11.27 18.40
C GLU A 73 -9.97 -10.20 19.45
N SER A 74 -8.84 -9.50 19.31
CA SER A 74 -8.39 -8.50 20.29
C SER A 74 -9.12 -7.16 20.18
N ILE A 75 -9.69 -6.84 19.00
CA ILE A 75 -10.38 -5.57 18.74
C ILE A 75 -11.80 -5.88 18.23
N PRO A 76 -12.81 -5.93 19.09
CA PRO A 76 -14.19 -6.26 18.69
C PRO A 76 -14.81 -5.31 17.66
N GLU A 77 -14.37 -4.06 17.63
CA GLU A 77 -14.78 -3.02 16.67
C GLU A 77 -14.19 -3.26 15.27
N ALA A 78 -13.14 -4.08 15.16
CA ALA A 78 -12.60 -4.49 13.86
C ALA A 78 -13.58 -5.44 13.16
N LYS A 79 -14.19 -4.96 12.09
CA LYS A 79 -15.12 -5.73 11.25
C LYS A 79 -14.39 -6.49 10.16
N ALA A 80 -13.24 -5.98 9.70
CA ALA A 80 -12.43 -6.68 8.73
C ALA A 80 -10.95 -6.41 8.90
N ILE A 81 -10.16 -7.36 8.39
CA ILE A 81 -8.72 -7.20 8.14
C ILE A 81 -8.41 -7.45 6.67
N VAL A 82 -7.46 -6.65 6.14
CA VAL A 82 -7.03 -6.73 4.72
C VAL A 82 -5.51 -6.80 4.66
N GLY A 83 -5.00 -7.85 4.04
CA GLY A 83 -3.58 -8.10 3.90
C GLY A 83 -2.85 -7.09 2.99
N THR A 84 -1.51 -7.15 3.00
CA THR A 84 -0.66 -6.26 2.19
C THR A 84 -0.80 -6.46 0.68
N GLY A 85 -1.30 -7.60 0.25
CA GLY A 85 -1.53 -7.96 -1.15
C GLY A 85 -3.01 -8.04 -1.53
N ASP A 86 -3.94 -7.51 -0.73
CA ASP A 86 -5.37 -7.76 -0.87
C ASP A 86 -6.21 -6.48 -1.02
N TYR A 87 -5.57 -5.32 -1.19
CA TYR A 87 -6.27 -4.02 -1.30
C TYR A 87 -7.27 -3.93 -2.46
N GLN A 88 -7.06 -4.67 -3.54
CA GLN A 88 -7.99 -4.74 -4.68
C GLN A 88 -9.37 -5.29 -4.29
N HIS A 89 -9.46 -6.02 -3.19
CA HIS A 89 -10.71 -6.61 -2.69
C HIS A 89 -11.46 -5.72 -1.70
N ILE A 90 -11.02 -4.47 -1.49
CA ILE A 90 -11.56 -3.59 -0.44
C ILE A 90 -13.05 -3.31 -0.61
N VAL A 91 -13.57 -3.27 -1.84
CA VAL A 91 -15.00 -3.07 -2.13
C VAL A 91 -15.81 -4.28 -1.66
N ASP A 92 -15.40 -5.48 -2.02
CA ASP A 92 -16.03 -6.73 -1.57
C ASP A 92 -15.99 -6.85 -0.04
N VAL A 93 -14.86 -6.53 0.56
CA VAL A 93 -14.70 -6.53 2.02
C VAL A 93 -15.71 -5.57 2.67
N LEU A 94 -15.84 -4.34 2.15
CA LEU A 94 -16.75 -3.36 2.72
C LEU A 94 -18.21 -3.79 2.57
N GLN A 95 -18.60 -4.33 1.40
CA GLN A 95 -19.95 -4.85 1.18
C GLN A 95 -20.32 -5.97 2.16
N ARG A 96 -19.39 -6.86 2.44
CA ARG A 96 -19.59 -7.94 3.42
C ARG A 96 -19.67 -7.42 4.85
N VAL A 97 -18.89 -6.39 5.18
CA VAL A 97 -18.98 -5.69 6.48
C VAL A 97 -20.34 -5.03 6.62
N GLU A 98 -20.85 -4.35 5.59
CA GLU A 98 -22.19 -3.75 5.57
C GLU A 98 -23.31 -4.80 5.72
N ALA A 99 -23.08 -6.03 5.23
CA ALA A 99 -23.96 -7.17 5.45
C ALA A 99 -23.88 -7.78 6.86
N GLY A 100 -23.00 -7.22 7.73
CA GLY A 100 -22.81 -7.69 9.12
C GLY A 100 -21.80 -8.82 9.29
N GLU A 101 -21.02 -9.13 8.26
CA GLU A 101 -19.98 -10.15 8.35
C GLU A 101 -18.72 -9.57 9.02
N ARG A 102 -17.97 -10.48 9.69
CA ARG A 102 -16.57 -10.22 10.04
C ARG A 102 -15.65 -10.87 9.00
N VAL A 103 -14.77 -10.09 8.40
CA VAL A 103 -14.03 -10.52 7.21
C VAL A 103 -12.54 -10.61 7.48
N ASN A 104 -11.95 -11.77 7.21
CA ASN A 104 -10.50 -11.95 7.11
C ASN A 104 -10.12 -12.08 5.63
N GLN A 105 -9.63 -10.98 5.03
CA GLN A 105 -9.14 -10.93 3.66
C GLN A 105 -7.62 -10.80 3.68
N VAL A 106 -6.94 -11.88 4.08
CA VAL A 106 -5.49 -11.94 4.15
C VAL A 106 -4.98 -13.14 3.37
N SER A 107 -4.34 -12.88 2.24
CA SER A 107 -3.68 -13.91 1.44
C SER A 107 -2.43 -14.42 2.16
N ALA A 108 -2.23 -15.75 2.17
CA ALA A 108 -1.05 -16.38 2.78
C ALA A 108 0.26 -15.89 2.15
N VAL A 109 0.23 -15.64 0.84
CA VAL A 109 1.34 -15.05 0.08
C VAL A 109 0.80 -13.85 -0.68
N PRO A 110 1.23 -12.62 -0.34
CA PRO A 110 0.86 -11.43 -1.08
C PRO A 110 1.38 -11.50 -2.51
N THR A 111 0.51 -11.36 -3.51
CA THR A 111 0.90 -11.40 -4.93
C THR A 111 0.69 -10.09 -5.66
N PHE A 112 -0.18 -9.24 -5.14
CA PHE A 112 -0.55 -7.98 -5.77
C PHE A 112 0.56 -6.92 -5.66
N VAL A 113 0.87 -6.24 -6.76
CA VAL A 113 1.88 -5.17 -6.80
C VAL A 113 1.25 -3.83 -7.18
N GLY A 114 0.12 -3.88 -7.89
CA GLY A 114 -0.51 -2.72 -8.53
C GLY A 114 0.02 -2.47 -9.93
N ASP A 115 -0.71 -1.69 -10.69
CA ASP A 115 -0.38 -1.28 -12.06
C ASP A 115 -0.84 0.17 -12.32
N GLU A 116 -0.68 0.63 -13.54
CA GLU A 116 -1.05 1.97 -14.01
C GLU A 116 -2.56 2.22 -14.10
N HIS A 117 -3.37 1.17 -14.01
CA HIS A 117 -4.84 1.26 -14.07
C HIS A 117 -5.48 1.46 -12.70
N LEU A 118 -4.71 1.28 -11.62
CA LEU A 118 -5.24 1.50 -10.28
C LEU A 118 -5.57 2.98 -10.05
N PRO A 119 -6.78 3.26 -9.57
CA PRO A 119 -7.14 4.61 -9.21
C PRO A 119 -6.22 5.14 -8.12
N ARG A 120 -5.87 6.41 -8.22
CA ARG A 120 -4.89 7.03 -7.34
C ARG A 120 -5.39 8.37 -6.83
N GLN A 121 -5.43 8.53 -5.51
CA GLN A 121 -5.68 9.79 -4.86
C GLN A 121 -4.42 10.25 -4.14
N ARG A 122 -3.87 11.38 -4.55
CA ARG A 122 -2.71 11.98 -3.88
C ARG A 122 -3.18 12.78 -2.68
N THR A 123 -2.68 12.43 -1.51
CA THR A 123 -2.95 13.11 -0.23
C THR A 123 -1.78 13.97 0.24
N THR A 124 -0.65 13.90 -0.48
CA THR A 124 0.57 14.69 -0.24
C THR A 124 0.63 15.90 -1.16
N ASP A 125 1.71 16.70 -1.04
CA ASP A 125 2.01 17.79 -1.93
C ASP A 125 1.82 17.37 -3.40
N GLN A 126 1.12 18.22 -4.15
CA GLN A 126 0.81 17.93 -5.55
C GLN A 126 2.06 17.88 -6.45
N ALA A 127 3.16 18.50 -6.02
CA ALA A 127 4.42 18.50 -6.74
C ALA A 127 5.18 17.16 -6.63
N VAL A 128 4.95 16.35 -5.60
CA VAL A 128 5.70 15.10 -5.32
C VAL A 128 4.79 13.88 -5.43
N ALA A 129 5.29 12.82 -6.09
CA ALA A 129 4.61 11.54 -6.12
C ALA A 129 5.55 10.37 -5.82
N PHE A 130 5.04 9.40 -5.07
CA PHE A 130 5.73 8.12 -4.85
C PHE A 130 5.32 7.13 -5.93
N LEU A 131 6.27 6.52 -6.63
CA LEU A 131 6.04 5.55 -7.68
C LEU A 131 6.59 4.19 -7.25
N LYS A 132 5.68 3.26 -6.97
CA LYS A 132 6.06 1.91 -6.59
C LYS A 132 6.54 1.14 -7.83
N VAL A 133 7.79 0.69 -7.81
CA VAL A 133 8.39 -0.04 -8.94
C VAL A 133 8.43 -1.56 -8.71
N ALA A 134 8.39 -1.98 -7.45
CA ALA A 134 8.30 -3.39 -7.06
C ALA A 134 7.77 -3.51 -5.62
N GLU A 135 7.44 -4.73 -5.20
CA GLU A 135 6.99 -5.08 -3.85
C GLU A 135 7.67 -6.36 -3.38
N GLY A 136 7.95 -6.45 -2.07
CA GLY A 136 8.58 -7.62 -1.47
C GLY A 136 10.11 -7.61 -1.53
N CYS A 137 10.72 -8.66 -0.96
CA CYS A 137 12.16 -8.71 -0.80
C CYS A 137 12.67 -10.16 -0.73
N ASP A 138 13.64 -10.53 -1.59
CA ASP A 138 14.23 -11.86 -1.62
C ASP A 138 15.31 -12.07 -0.56
N TYR A 139 15.79 -11.01 0.09
CA TYR A 139 16.76 -11.14 1.16
C TYR A 139 16.11 -11.73 2.41
N ARG A 140 16.88 -12.59 3.09
CA ARG A 140 16.45 -13.29 4.32
C ARG A 140 17.27 -12.81 5.50
N CYS A 141 17.39 -11.48 5.67
CA CYS A 141 18.10 -10.89 6.81
C CYS A 141 17.47 -11.35 8.13
N ALA A 142 18.30 -11.78 9.07
CA ALA A 142 17.85 -12.43 10.31
C ALA A 142 16.91 -11.58 11.17
N PHE A 143 16.98 -10.25 11.05
CA PHE A 143 16.17 -9.28 11.80
C PHE A 143 14.95 -8.74 11.03
N CYS A 144 14.80 -9.12 9.74
CA CYS A 144 13.83 -8.45 8.86
C CYS A 144 12.58 -9.29 8.62
N ILE A 145 11.43 -8.72 8.91
CA ILE A 145 10.13 -9.36 8.74
C ILE A 145 9.52 -9.16 7.34
N ILE A 146 10.10 -8.28 6.50
CA ILE A 146 9.54 -7.93 5.18
C ILE A 146 9.18 -9.14 4.33
N PRO A 147 10.06 -10.14 4.13
CA PRO A 147 9.72 -11.30 3.31
C PRO A 147 8.50 -12.07 3.79
N LYS A 148 8.27 -12.09 5.11
CA LYS A 148 7.09 -12.73 5.70
C LYS A 148 5.82 -11.93 5.46
N LEU A 149 5.90 -10.60 5.51
CA LEU A 149 4.71 -9.72 5.40
C LEU A 149 4.37 -9.32 3.98
N ARG A 150 5.38 -9.25 3.09
CA ARG A 150 5.23 -8.74 1.73
C ARG A 150 5.63 -9.73 0.65
N GLY A 151 6.10 -10.92 1.05
CA GLY A 151 6.56 -11.96 0.13
C GLY A 151 7.89 -11.64 -0.55
N ASP A 152 8.23 -12.47 -1.55
CA ASP A 152 9.38 -12.29 -2.40
C ASP A 152 9.22 -11.09 -3.33
N GLN A 153 10.34 -10.58 -3.85
CA GLN A 153 10.30 -9.41 -4.74
C GLN A 153 9.49 -9.71 -6.00
N ARG A 154 8.62 -8.78 -6.34
CA ARG A 154 7.82 -8.77 -7.56
C ARG A 154 7.93 -7.40 -8.19
N SER A 155 8.62 -7.33 -9.31
CA SER A 155 8.82 -6.10 -10.07
C SER A 155 7.64 -5.83 -11.01
N ARG A 156 7.30 -4.56 -11.19
CA ARG A 156 6.38 -4.12 -12.24
C ARG A 156 7.13 -4.02 -13.58
N PRO A 157 6.47 -4.28 -14.71
CA PRO A 157 7.05 -4.03 -16.03
C PRO A 157 7.47 -2.55 -16.20
N ILE A 158 8.56 -2.31 -16.94
CA ILE A 158 9.04 -0.93 -17.22
C ILE A 158 7.93 -0.11 -17.88
N GLU A 159 7.22 -0.69 -18.82
CA GLU A 159 6.15 -0.05 -19.58
C GLU A 159 5.01 0.43 -18.67
N SER A 160 4.60 -0.39 -17.69
CA SER A 160 3.59 -0.05 -16.70
C SER A 160 4.03 1.12 -15.81
N ILE A 161 5.28 1.11 -15.37
CA ILE A 161 5.84 2.18 -14.53
C ILE A 161 5.93 3.50 -15.31
N VAL A 162 6.37 3.45 -16.57
CA VAL A 162 6.47 4.62 -17.45
C VAL A 162 5.08 5.18 -17.77
N ALA A 163 4.09 4.32 -18.03
CA ALA A 163 2.72 4.75 -18.26
C ALA A 163 2.15 5.51 -17.05
N GLU A 164 2.34 5.00 -15.82
CA GLU A 164 1.94 5.71 -14.60
C GLU A 164 2.72 7.03 -14.41
N ALA A 165 4.01 7.05 -14.73
CA ALA A 165 4.81 8.27 -14.66
C ALA A 165 4.30 9.36 -15.61
N HIS A 166 3.88 9.02 -16.84
CA HIS A 166 3.24 9.96 -17.75
C HIS A 166 1.93 10.52 -17.20
N GLN A 167 1.07 9.67 -16.63
CA GLN A 167 -0.17 10.12 -15.98
C GLN A 167 0.12 11.11 -14.83
N LEU A 168 1.18 10.88 -14.07
CA LEU A 168 1.60 11.77 -12.99
C LEU A 168 2.18 13.10 -13.53
N ALA A 169 2.93 13.06 -14.64
CA ALA A 169 3.42 14.26 -15.32
C ALA A 169 2.25 15.14 -15.81
N GLU A 170 1.23 14.55 -16.44
CA GLU A 170 0.00 15.25 -16.86
C GLU A 170 -0.75 15.90 -15.69
N GLN A 171 -0.62 15.33 -14.49
CA GLN A 171 -1.18 15.89 -13.25
C GLN A 171 -0.29 16.96 -12.61
N GLY A 172 0.82 17.36 -13.26
CA GLY A 172 1.73 18.42 -12.81
C GLY A 172 2.73 18.00 -11.75
N VAL A 173 3.02 16.72 -11.59
CA VAL A 173 4.09 16.22 -10.70
C VAL A 173 5.44 16.70 -11.19
N GLN A 174 6.25 17.23 -10.27
CA GLN A 174 7.59 17.75 -10.53
C GLN A 174 8.69 16.80 -10.02
N GLU A 175 8.36 15.91 -9.11
CA GLU A 175 9.29 14.97 -8.49
C GLU A 175 8.66 13.59 -8.34
N LEU A 176 9.33 12.57 -8.87
CA LEU A 176 9.02 11.16 -8.64
C LEU A 176 10.00 10.55 -7.65
N ILE A 177 9.47 9.90 -6.63
CA ILE A 177 10.25 9.09 -5.70
C ILE A 177 9.96 7.62 -5.95
N LEU A 178 10.92 6.93 -6.55
CA LEU A 178 10.80 5.47 -6.80
C LEU A 178 10.92 4.71 -5.49
N ILE A 179 9.93 3.88 -5.18
CA ILE A 179 9.90 3.10 -3.94
C ILE A 179 9.90 1.60 -4.20
N ASN A 180 10.77 0.90 -3.47
CA ASN A 180 10.87 -0.55 -3.38
C ASN A 180 11.67 -0.92 -2.13
N GLN A 181 11.53 -2.12 -1.61
CA GLN A 181 12.32 -2.64 -0.51
C GLN A 181 13.78 -2.88 -0.90
N ILE A 182 14.05 -3.30 -2.15
CA ILE A 182 15.40 -3.47 -2.72
C ILE A 182 15.43 -2.92 -4.14
N THR A 183 15.66 -1.64 -4.28
CA THR A 183 15.61 -0.96 -5.58
C THR A 183 16.69 -1.46 -6.54
N THR A 184 17.88 -1.81 -6.03
CA THR A 184 19.00 -2.33 -6.85
C THR A 184 18.69 -3.65 -7.55
N ASN A 185 17.77 -4.46 -7.01
CA ASN A 185 17.37 -5.74 -7.59
C ASN A 185 16.15 -5.62 -8.53
N TYR A 186 15.67 -4.40 -8.78
CA TYR A 186 14.52 -4.21 -9.68
C TYR A 186 14.70 -4.96 -10.99
N GLY A 187 13.70 -5.74 -11.35
CA GLY A 187 13.62 -6.50 -12.60
C GLY A 187 14.35 -7.85 -12.59
N LEU A 188 15.06 -8.21 -11.51
CA LEU A 188 15.77 -9.49 -11.44
C LEU A 188 14.80 -10.67 -11.55
N ASP A 189 13.67 -10.60 -10.87
CA ASP A 189 12.59 -11.60 -10.90
C ASP A 189 11.88 -11.67 -12.27
N LEU A 190 11.66 -10.51 -12.91
CA LEU A 190 10.86 -10.40 -14.13
C LEU A 190 11.70 -10.63 -15.41
N TYR A 191 12.95 -10.16 -15.42
CA TYR A 191 13.82 -10.17 -16.61
C TYR A 191 15.08 -11.05 -16.47
N GLY A 192 15.25 -11.72 -15.32
CA GLY A 192 16.43 -12.53 -15.04
C GLY A 192 17.72 -11.75 -14.77
N LYS A 193 17.66 -10.42 -14.76
CA LYS A 193 18.77 -9.51 -14.43
C LYS A 193 18.27 -8.17 -13.91
N PRO A 194 19.07 -7.45 -13.09
CA PRO A 194 18.70 -6.12 -12.62
C PRO A 194 18.49 -5.14 -13.79
N LYS A 195 17.39 -4.39 -13.76
CA LYS A 195 16.94 -3.48 -14.82
C LYS A 195 16.75 -2.03 -14.35
N LEU A 196 17.23 -1.68 -13.17
CA LEU A 196 17.07 -0.34 -12.62
C LEU A 196 17.62 0.75 -13.57
N ALA A 197 18.79 0.54 -14.17
CA ALA A 197 19.39 1.51 -15.09
C ALA A 197 18.55 1.70 -16.37
N GLU A 198 17.91 0.64 -16.86
CA GLU A 198 17.02 0.71 -18.02
C GLU A 198 15.72 1.43 -17.65
N LEU A 199 15.14 1.14 -16.48
CA LEU A 199 13.99 1.87 -15.96
C LEU A 199 14.29 3.37 -15.81
N LEU A 200 15.43 3.75 -15.23
CA LEU A 200 15.77 5.15 -15.05
C LEU A 200 15.95 5.89 -16.39
N ARG A 201 16.50 5.22 -17.42
CA ARG A 201 16.59 5.81 -18.76
C ARG A 201 15.21 6.03 -19.38
N ALA A 202 14.32 5.04 -19.26
CA ALA A 202 12.95 5.16 -19.76
C ALA A 202 12.15 6.26 -19.04
N LEU A 203 12.36 6.42 -17.73
CA LEU A 203 11.76 7.50 -16.97
C LEU A 203 12.38 8.87 -17.28
N GLY A 204 13.62 8.92 -17.75
CA GLY A 204 14.27 10.15 -18.21
C GLY A 204 13.62 10.81 -19.42
N ASP A 205 12.82 10.06 -20.18
CA ASP A 205 12.03 10.56 -21.31
C ASP A 205 10.65 11.13 -20.89
N VAL A 206 10.29 10.98 -19.59
CA VAL A 206 9.06 11.54 -19.03
C VAL A 206 9.32 12.99 -18.59
N GLU A 207 8.40 13.89 -18.87
CA GLU A 207 8.53 15.33 -18.54
C GLU A 207 8.34 15.60 -17.02
N ILE A 208 9.20 14.98 -16.18
CA ILE A 208 9.27 15.23 -14.73
C ILE A 208 10.71 15.63 -14.39
N PRO A 209 10.92 16.83 -13.82
CA PRO A 209 12.26 17.39 -13.60
C PRO A 209 13.15 16.58 -12.65
N TRP A 210 12.55 15.94 -11.65
CA TRP A 210 13.28 15.24 -10.60
C TRP A 210 12.83 13.78 -10.44
N ILE A 211 13.80 12.87 -10.46
CA ILE A 211 13.58 11.45 -10.15
C ILE A 211 14.52 11.07 -9.01
N GLN A 212 13.95 10.70 -7.88
CA GLN A 212 14.69 10.17 -6.74
C GLN A 212 14.54 8.65 -6.65
N ILE A 213 15.61 7.98 -6.25
CA ILE A 213 15.54 6.57 -5.83
C ILE A 213 15.29 6.59 -4.33
N GLY A 214 14.02 6.43 -3.96
CA GLY A 214 13.59 6.22 -2.59
C GLY A 214 13.92 4.80 -2.17
N ARG A 215 14.40 4.65 -0.97
CA ARG A 215 14.36 3.38 -0.27
C ARG A 215 13.08 3.37 0.55
N ALA A 216 12.29 2.30 0.49
CA ALA A 216 11.29 2.07 1.51
C ALA A 216 12.02 1.87 2.84
N HIS A 217 12.42 2.95 3.44
CA HIS A 217 12.87 2.96 4.81
C HIS A 217 11.64 2.87 5.69
N VAL A 218 11.79 2.08 6.23
CA VAL A 218 12.04 1.70 7.49
C VAL A 218 12.54 2.77 8.45
#